data_2d90515f907cdac9eca4e694585de203
#
_entry.id   2d90515f907cdac9eca4e694585de203
#
_cell.length_a   1.000
_cell.length_b   1.000
_cell.length_c   1.000
_cell.angle_alpha   90.00
_cell.angle_beta   90.00
_cell.angle_gamma   90.00
#
_symmetry.space_group_name_H-M   'P 1'
#
loop_
_entity.id
_entity.type
_entity.pdbx_description
1 polymer ?
#
loop_
_entity_poly.entity_id
_entity_poly.type
_entity_poly.pdbx_seq_one_letter_code
_entity_poly.pdbx_strand_id
1 'polypeptide(L)'
;NDRIQPAAVEPDSSLKRFETALVRIPFDWNEGQPYEIGVTIDDGTRFSTQVDAAFASLEPNVDLFVFLGMIGFLIGVVPIMIGLLWYPFIKKLGKNAFNFFLAFTMGLLIFLGIDAVLEASEISENHLSSIFNGELLIVTVVILSFLSLYGIGQKLIKTDNLSALSKGLTISLMIAIGIGLHNLGEGLAVGAAIALGEVALSTFLIVGFATHNTTEGLAIAAP
;
A
#
# COMPACT_ATOMS: atom_id res chain seq x y z
N ASN A 1 -18.11 -28.37 -19.14
CA ASN A 1 -17.37 -29.32 -20.03
C ASN A 1 -15.95 -29.46 -19.50
N ASP A 2 -15.71 -30.52 -18.74
CA ASP A 2 -14.35 -30.89 -18.31
C ASP A 2 -13.52 -31.23 -19.54
N ARG A 3 -12.57 -30.39 -19.88
CA ARG A 3 -11.59 -30.63 -20.94
C ARG A 3 -10.23 -30.88 -20.31
N ILE A 4 -9.62 -32.01 -20.64
CA ILE A 4 -8.23 -32.26 -20.28
C ILE A 4 -7.36 -31.40 -21.19
N GLN A 5 -6.51 -30.56 -20.58
CA GLN A 5 -5.58 -29.70 -21.28
C GLN A 5 -4.14 -30.23 -21.11
N PRO A 6 -3.30 -30.16 -22.14
CA PRO A 6 -1.88 -30.41 -21.95
C PRO A 6 -1.32 -29.33 -21.00
N ALA A 7 -0.49 -29.78 -20.08
CA ALA A 7 0.13 -28.87 -19.11
C ALA A 7 1.63 -29.11 -19.02
N ALA A 8 2.42 -28.08 -18.91
CA ALA A 8 3.83 -28.13 -18.56
C ALA A 8 4.01 -27.90 -17.08
N VAL A 9 4.74 -28.78 -16.41
CA VAL A 9 5.02 -28.67 -14.96
C VAL A 9 6.50 -28.35 -14.78
N GLU A 10 6.82 -27.31 -14.04
CA GLU A 10 8.18 -26.86 -13.76
C GLU A 10 8.40 -26.77 -12.24
N PRO A 11 9.56 -27.19 -11.69
CA PRO A 11 10.72 -27.78 -12.36
C PRO A 11 10.56 -29.28 -12.66
N ASP A 12 9.66 -30.00 -11.99
CA ASP A 12 9.43 -31.43 -12.17
C ASP A 12 7.97 -31.80 -11.94
N SER A 13 7.49 -32.87 -12.54
CA SER A 13 6.15 -33.41 -12.35
C SER A 13 5.99 -34.22 -11.05
N SER A 14 7.08 -34.54 -10.36
CA SER A 14 7.08 -35.23 -9.08
C SER A 14 7.40 -34.27 -7.95
N LEU A 15 6.44 -34.07 -7.05
CA LEU A 15 6.60 -33.15 -5.92
C LEU A 15 6.82 -33.91 -4.61
N LYS A 16 7.83 -33.52 -3.85
CA LYS A 16 8.02 -33.95 -2.48
C LYS A 16 7.12 -33.17 -1.55
N ARG A 17 7.05 -33.60 -0.30
CA ARG A 17 6.27 -32.92 0.74
C ARG A 17 6.73 -31.47 0.89
N PHE A 18 5.77 -30.51 0.80
CA PHE A 18 5.97 -29.07 0.85
C PHE A 18 6.72 -28.44 -0.35
N GLU A 19 6.94 -29.19 -1.43
CA GLU A 19 7.41 -28.60 -2.68
C GLU A 19 6.24 -28.00 -3.48
N THR A 20 6.54 -26.97 -4.25
CA THR A 20 5.62 -26.29 -5.14
C THR A 20 6.08 -26.43 -6.59
N ALA A 21 5.16 -26.53 -7.52
CA ALA A 21 5.45 -26.50 -8.94
C ALA A 21 4.57 -25.49 -9.65
N LEU A 22 5.09 -24.92 -10.73
CA LEU A 22 4.36 -24.08 -11.63
C LEU A 22 3.75 -24.94 -12.75
N VAL A 23 2.43 -24.90 -12.86
CA VAL A 23 1.71 -25.60 -13.92
C VAL A 23 1.28 -24.60 -14.99
N ARG A 24 1.83 -24.72 -16.20
CA ARG A 24 1.46 -23.87 -17.34
C ARG A 24 0.49 -24.61 -18.24
N ILE A 25 -0.69 -24.04 -18.43
CA ILE A 25 -1.76 -24.62 -19.26
C ILE A 25 -1.94 -23.70 -20.47
N PRO A 26 -1.55 -24.12 -21.69
CA PRO A 26 -1.83 -23.38 -22.92
C PRO A 26 -3.32 -23.51 -23.26
N PHE A 27 -4.13 -22.56 -22.81
CA PHE A 27 -5.55 -22.53 -23.00
C PHE A 27 -6.01 -21.15 -23.48
N ASP A 28 -6.79 -21.12 -24.55
CA ASP A 28 -7.41 -19.87 -25.03
C ASP A 28 -8.56 -19.51 -24.09
N TRP A 29 -8.32 -18.55 -23.25
CA TRP A 29 -9.28 -18.06 -22.25
C TRP A 29 -9.85 -16.70 -22.65
N ASN A 30 -11.06 -16.41 -22.18
CA ASN A 30 -11.71 -15.12 -22.41
C ASN A 30 -11.67 -14.29 -21.12
N GLU A 31 -11.32 -13.01 -21.26
CA GLU A 31 -11.27 -12.08 -20.15
C GLU A 31 -12.65 -11.91 -19.51
N GLY A 32 -12.67 -11.81 -18.19
CA GLY A 32 -13.88 -11.61 -17.39
C GLY A 32 -14.77 -12.85 -17.21
N GLN A 33 -14.34 -14.02 -17.71
CA GLN A 33 -15.09 -15.27 -17.54
C GLN A 33 -14.59 -16.06 -16.33
N PRO A 34 -15.47 -16.77 -15.63
CA PRO A 34 -15.06 -17.68 -14.56
C PRO A 34 -14.47 -18.96 -15.15
N TYR A 35 -13.44 -19.47 -14.48
CA TYR A 35 -12.81 -20.76 -14.84
C TYR A 35 -12.60 -21.59 -13.58
N GLU A 36 -12.84 -22.90 -13.72
CA GLU A 36 -12.44 -23.91 -12.74
C GLU A 36 -11.20 -24.63 -13.26
N ILE A 37 -10.12 -24.56 -12.50
CA ILE A 37 -8.88 -25.24 -12.81
C ILE A 37 -8.75 -26.44 -11.88
N GLY A 38 -8.71 -27.64 -12.45
CA GLY A 38 -8.55 -28.89 -11.72
C GLY A 38 -7.23 -29.59 -12.06
N VAL A 39 -6.54 -30.07 -11.05
CA VAL A 39 -5.34 -30.91 -11.18
C VAL A 39 -5.65 -32.28 -10.60
N THR A 40 -5.42 -33.32 -11.38
CA THR A 40 -5.56 -34.71 -10.92
C THR A 40 -4.17 -35.32 -10.78
N ILE A 41 -3.89 -35.86 -9.60
CA ILE A 41 -2.62 -36.55 -9.30
C ILE A 41 -2.71 -38.06 -9.60
N ASP A 42 -1.59 -38.76 -9.53
CA ASP A 42 -1.45 -40.18 -9.95
C ASP A 42 -2.40 -41.15 -9.25
N ASP A 43 -2.78 -40.85 -8.00
CA ASP A 43 -3.73 -41.68 -7.24
C ASP A 43 -5.19 -41.44 -7.63
N GLY A 44 -5.45 -40.53 -8.59
CA GLY A 44 -6.79 -40.15 -9.03
C GLY A 44 -7.41 -39.05 -8.21
N THR A 45 -6.76 -38.51 -7.15
CA THR A 45 -7.26 -37.39 -6.37
C THR A 45 -7.25 -36.15 -7.20
N ARG A 46 -8.38 -35.42 -7.21
CA ARG A 46 -8.54 -34.17 -7.93
C ARG A 46 -8.61 -32.99 -6.95
N PHE A 47 -7.78 -32.00 -7.18
CA PHE A 47 -7.85 -30.71 -6.53
C PHE A 47 -8.35 -29.69 -7.53
N SER A 48 -9.29 -28.84 -7.16
CA SER A 48 -9.78 -27.76 -8.02
C SER A 48 -9.78 -26.43 -7.30
N THR A 49 -9.55 -25.39 -8.08
CA THR A 49 -9.68 -23.99 -7.65
C THR A 49 -10.51 -23.24 -8.67
N GLN A 50 -11.28 -22.27 -8.20
CA GLN A 50 -12.12 -21.44 -9.05
C GLN A 50 -11.48 -20.06 -9.19
N VAL A 51 -11.47 -19.56 -10.42
CA VAL A 51 -11.11 -18.20 -10.77
C VAL A 51 -12.41 -17.52 -11.21
N ASP A 52 -12.98 -16.66 -10.36
CA ASP A 52 -14.31 -16.08 -10.58
C ASP A 52 -14.35 -15.13 -11.79
N ALA A 53 -13.25 -14.42 -12.04
CA ALA A 53 -13.06 -13.65 -13.26
C ALA A 53 -11.57 -13.66 -13.63
N ALA A 54 -11.25 -14.23 -14.79
CA ALA A 54 -9.88 -14.22 -15.29
C ALA A 54 -9.61 -12.90 -16.02
N PHE A 55 -8.65 -12.12 -15.55
CA PHE A 55 -8.20 -10.88 -16.20
C PHE A 55 -6.82 -11.08 -16.82
N ALA A 56 -6.59 -10.41 -17.96
CA ALA A 56 -5.27 -10.38 -18.57
C ALA A 56 -4.28 -9.63 -17.65
N SER A 57 -3.07 -10.16 -17.53
CA SER A 57 -2.01 -9.43 -16.85
C SER A 57 -1.77 -8.11 -17.58
N LEU A 58 -1.71 -7.02 -16.81
CA LEU A 58 -1.46 -5.71 -17.37
C LEU A 58 -0.05 -5.65 -17.96
N GLU A 59 0.04 -5.33 -19.25
CA GLU A 59 1.33 -5.12 -19.89
C GLU A 59 1.90 -3.74 -19.52
N PRO A 60 3.18 -3.65 -19.11
CA PRO A 60 3.81 -2.39 -18.79
C PRO A 60 4.01 -1.55 -20.05
N ASN A 61 3.08 -0.64 -20.30
CA ASN A 61 3.09 0.32 -21.38
C ASN A 61 2.84 1.76 -20.87
N VAL A 62 3.00 2.75 -21.74
CA VAL A 62 2.83 4.16 -21.35
C VAL A 62 1.42 4.44 -20.84
N ASP A 63 0.39 3.83 -21.43
CA ASP A 63 -1.00 4.05 -21.06
C ASP A 63 -1.27 3.56 -19.65
N LEU A 64 -0.73 2.40 -19.26
CA LEU A 64 -0.79 1.87 -17.91
C LEU A 64 -0.13 2.82 -16.90
N PHE A 65 1.08 3.31 -17.21
CA PHE A 65 1.77 4.26 -16.33
C PHE A 65 1.03 5.57 -16.17
N VAL A 66 0.44 6.10 -17.25
CA VAL A 66 -0.40 7.29 -17.20
C VAL A 66 -1.65 7.04 -16.36
N PHE A 67 -2.31 5.91 -16.56
CA PHE A 67 -3.50 5.51 -15.79
C PHE A 67 -3.19 5.39 -14.29
N LEU A 68 -2.14 4.64 -13.90
CA LEU A 68 -1.70 4.51 -12.52
C LEU A 68 -1.25 5.85 -11.93
N GLY A 69 -0.55 6.67 -12.72
CA GLY A 69 -0.16 8.02 -12.33
C GLY A 69 -1.36 8.94 -12.06
N MET A 70 -2.41 8.86 -12.87
CA MET A 70 -3.66 9.60 -12.65
C MET A 70 -4.38 9.13 -11.39
N ILE A 71 -4.46 7.83 -11.16
CA ILE A 71 -5.03 7.29 -9.92
C ILE A 71 -4.23 7.79 -8.72
N GLY A 72 -2.91 7.64 -8.73
CA GLY A 72 -2.03 8.11 -7.65
C GLY A 72 -2.17 9.61 -7.40
N PHE A 73 -2.30 10.42 -8.44
CA PHE A 73 -2.57 11.85 -8.31
C PHE A 73 -3.94 12.12 -7.64
N LEU A 74 -4.98 11.40 -8.04
CA LEU A 74 -6.33 11.57 -7.51
C LEU A 74 -6.46 11.12 -6.05
N ILE A 75 -5.75 10.07 -5.63
CA ILE A 75 -5.83 9.56 -4.26
C ILE A 75 -4.80 10.19 -3.31
N GLY A 76 -3.63 10.57 -3.80
CA GLY A 76 -2.55 11.15 -3.00
C GLY A 76 -2.57 12.68 -3.01
N VAL A 77 -2.45 13.31 -4.18
CA VAL A 77 -2.23 14.76 -4.28
C VAL A 77 -3.51 15.56 -4.05
N VAL A 78 -4.61 15.18 -4.71
CA VAL A 78 -5.87 15.94 -4.65
C VAL A 78 -6.43 16.01 -3.22
N PRO A 79 -6.54 14.91 -2.46
CA PRO A 79 -7.05 14.95 -1.10
C PRO A 79 -6.16 15.77 -0.14
N ILE A 80 -4.84 15.62 -0.24
CA ILE A 80 -3.89 16.43 0.54
C ILE A 80 -4.08 17.91 0.25
N MET A 81 -4.23 18.30 -1.02
CA MET A 81 -4.50 19.69 -1.40
C MET A 81 -5.83 20.20 -0.82
N ILE A 82 -6.87 19.37 -0.80
CA ILE A 82 -8.15 19.68 -0.17
C ILE A 82 -7.94 19.93 1.34
N GLY A 83 -7.20 19.06 2.02
CA GLY A 83 -6.85 19.20 3.43
C GLY A 83 -6.10 20.51 3.72
N LEU A 84 -5.08 20.82 2.92
CA LEU A 84 -4.33 22.09 3.02
C LEU A 84 -5.25 23.31 2.82
N LEU A 85 -6.15 23.28 1.85
CA LEU A 85 -7.10 24.36 1.59
C LEU A 85 -8.14 24.54 2.71
N TRP A 86 -8.46 23.48 3.44
CA TRP A 86 -9.38 23.52 4.58
C TRP A 86 -8.77 24.13 5.82
N TYR A 87 -7.47 24.13 5.97
CA TYR A 87 -6.77 24.63 7.15
C TYR A 87 -7.20 26.04 7.58
N PRO A 88 -7.26 27.08 6.69
CA PRO A 88 -7.67 28.42 7.08
C PRO A 88 -9.10 28.50 7.62
N PHE A 89 -10.00 27.63 7.14
CA PHE A 89 -11.39 27.58 7.59
C PHE A 89 -11.50 26.91 8.96
N ILE A 90 -10.81 25.80 9.17
CA ILE A 90 -10.78 25.08 10.44
C ILE A 90 -10.18 25.96 11.54
N LYS A 91 -9.12 26.70 11.24
CA LYS A 91 -8.52 27.64 12.18
C LYS A 91 -9.50 28.74 12.64
N LYS A 92 -10.46 29.13 11.79
CA LYS A 92 -11.50 30.13 12.13
C LYS A 92 -12.62 29.54 13.00
N LEU A 93 -12.80 28.23 13.08
CA LEU A 93 -13.84 27.60 13.91
C LEU A 93 -13.58 27.73 15.43
N GLY A 94 -12.42 28.23 15.80
CA GLY A 94 -12.03 28.43 17.20
C GLY A 94 -11.10 27.33 17.70
N LYS A 95 -10.43 27.60 18.82
CA LYS A 95 -9.35 26.78 19.37
C LYS A 95 -9.77 25.33 19.65
N ASN A 96 -10.98 25.13 20.16
CA ASN A 96 -11.44 23.78 20.52
C ASN A 96 -11.69 22.89 19.28
N ALA A 97 -12.31 23.45 18.24
CA ALA A 97 -12.52 22.74 16.99
C ALA A 97 -11.17 22.44 16.30
N PHE A 98 -10.27 23.40 16.28
CA PHE A 98 -8.93 23.22 15.74
C PHE A 98 -8.17 22.09 16.45
N ASN A 99 -8.15 22.11 17.79
CA ASN A 99 -7.53 21.06 18.60
C ASN A 99 -8.18 19.69 18.38
N PHE A 100 -9.50 19.64 18.18
CA PHE A 100 -10.22 18.41 17.86
C PHE A 100 -9.71 17.81 16.54
N PHE A 101 -9.62 18.61 15.47
CA PHE A 101 -9.13 18.13 14.18
C PHE A 101 -7.67 17.68 14.25
N LEU A 102 -6.81 18.40 14.98
CA LEU A 102 -5.43 17.96 15.19
C LEU A 102 -5.34 16.64 15.95
N ALA A 103 -6.10 16.49 17.03
CA ALA A 103 -6.13 15.27 17.81
C ALA A 103 -6.71 14.10 16.99
N PHE A 104 -7.72 14.35 16.18
CA PHE A 104 -8.29 13.35 15.27
C PHE A 104 -7.25 12.90 14.24
N THR A 105 -6.58 13.83 13.56
CA THR A 105 -5.52 13.53 12.59
C THR A 105 -4.37 12.74 13.25
N MET A 106 -3.94 13.16 14.45
CA MET A 106 -2.91 12.44 15.20
C MET A 106 -3.33 11.01 15.55
N GLY A 107 -4.58 10.83 16.01
CA GLY A 107 -5.13 9.50 16.30
C GLY A 107 -5.17 8.61 15.05
N LEU A 108 -5.53 9.17 13.91
CA LEU A 108 -5.60 8.48 12.64
C LEU A 108 -4.21 8.04 12.15
N LEU A 109 -3.21 8.91 12.25
CA LEU A 109 -1.81 8.58 11.91
C LEU A 109 -1.24 7.50 12.83
N ILE A 110 -1.56 7.51 14.14
CA ILE A 110 -1.16 6.44 15.05
C ILE A 110 -1.81 5.12 14.64
N PHE A 111 -3.11 5.14 14.34
CA PHE A 111 -3.84 3.95 13.89
C PHE A 111 -3.21 3.37 12.62
N LEU A 112 -2.98 4.19 11.60
CA LEU A 112 -2.35 3.78 10.34
C LEU A 112 -0.93 3.25 10.56
N GLY A 113 -0.17 3.85 11.47
CA GLY A 113 1.17 3.37 11.81
C GLY A 113 1.15 1.96 12.46
N ILE A 114 0.19 1.69 13.33
CA ILE A 114 0.01 0.36 13.93
C ILE A 114 -0.44 -0.65 12.86
N ASP A 115 -1.41 -0.27 12.03
CA ASP A 115 -1.95 -1.10 10.96
C ASP A 115 -0.86 -1.49 9.96
N ALA A 116 -0.05 -0.52 9.51
CA ALA A 116 1.08 -0.77 8.63
C ALA A 116 2.12 -1.75 9.21
N VAL A 117 2.38 -1.68 10.52
CA VAL A 117 3.29 -2.65 11.19
C VAL A 117 2.69 -4.04 11.21
N LEU A 118 1.39 -4.16 11.50
CA LEU A 118 0.69 -5.46 11.52
C LEU A 118 0.67 -6.09 10.13
N GLU A 119 0.33 -5.32 9.10
CA GLU A 119 0.33 -5.78 7.70
C GLU A 119 1.73 -6.19 7.24
N ALA A 120 2.75 -5.38 7.56
CA ALA A 120 4.14 -5.73 7.26
C ALA A 120 4.58 -7.03 7.94
N SER A 121 4.11 -7.30 9.18
CA SER A 121 4.39 -8.56 9.88
C SER A 121 3.73 -9.74 9.17
N GLU A 122 2.47 -9.62 8.78
CA GLU A 122 1.74 -10.66 8.04
C GLU A 122 2.39 -10.97 6.69
N ILE A 123 2.75 -9.94 5.91
CA ILE A 123 3.48 -10.11 4.64
C ILE A 123 4.83 -10.80 4.87
N SER A 124 5.53 -10.42 5.93
CA SER A 124 6.81 -11.01 6.30
C SER A 124 6.71 -12.50 6.61
N GLU A 125 5.72 -12.90 7.40
CA GLU A 125 5.48 -14.30 7.76
C GLU A 125 5.13 -15.15 6.53
N ASN A 126 4.35 -14.61 5.60
CA ASN A 126 3.85 -15.35 4.45
C ASN A 126 4.82 -15.42 3.26
N HIS A 127 5.70 -14.43 3.09
CA HIS A 127 6.49 -14.27 1.86
C HIS A 127 8.01 -14.23 2.06
N LEU A 128 8.49 -13.95 3.27
CA LEU A 128 9.93 -13.97 3.54
C LEU A 128 10.40 -15.37 3.95
N SER A 129 11.53 -15.81 3.37
CA SER A 129 12.12 -17.09 3.74
C SER A 129 12.52 -17.09 5.22
N SER A 130 12.50 -18.26 5.84
CA SER A 130 12.88 -18.48 7.24
C SER A 130 14.33 -18.05 7.60
N ILE A 131 15.16 -17.79 6.60
CA ILE A 131 16.52 -17.26 6.77
C ILE A 131 16.49 -15.75 7.10
N PHE A 132 15.45 -15.05 6.67
CA PHE A 132 15.28 -13.63 6.92
C PHE A 132 14.32 -13.41 8.09
N ASN A 133 14.83 -12.89 9.20
CA ASN A 133 13.97 -12.54 10.33
C ASN A 133 13.20 -11.25 9.99
N GLY A 134 11.99 -11.39 9.42
CA GLY A 134 11.17 -10.28 8.97
C GLY A 134 10.74 -9.35 10.08
N GLU A 135 10.43 -9.88 11.28
CA GLU A 135 10.09 -9.05 12.42
C GLU A 135 11.25 -8.15 12.85
N LEU A 136 12.48 -8.70 12.88
CA LEU A 136 13.67 -7.92 13.17
C LEU A 136 13.90 -6.83 12.11
N LEU A 137 13.65 -7.14 10.84
CA LEU A 137 13.72 -6.16 9.74
C LEU A 137 12.74 -5.01 9.96
N ILE A 138 11.47 -5.33 10.26
CA ILE A 138 10.42 -4.33 10.48
C ILE A 138 10.79 -3.42 11.66
N VAL A 139 11.14 -4.00 12.80
CA VAL A 139 11.55 -3.23 14.00
C VAL A 139 12.76 -2.35 13.69
N THR A 140 13.74 -2.89 12.98
CA THR A 140 14.95 -2.14 12.60
C THR A 140 14.60 -0.95 11.68
N VAL A 141 13.77 -1.17 10.67
CA VAL A 141 13.34 -0.10 9.74
C VAL A 141 12.54 0.98 10.47
N VAL A 142 11.60 0.60 11.36
CA VAL A 142 10.82 1.55 12.16
C VAL A 142 11.75 2.41 13.04
N ILE A 143 12.67 1.79 13.76
CA ILE A 143 13.61 2.51 14.64
C ILE A 143 14.53 3.42 13.82
N LEU A 144 15.11 2.93 12.72
CA LEU A 144 16.00 3.73 11.87
C LEU A 144 15.26 4.91 11.23
N SER A 145 14.03 4.72 10.76
CA SER A 145 13.19 5.79 10.20
C SER A 145 12.91 6.85 11.25
N PHE A 146 12.48 6.44 12.45
CA PHE A 146 12.24 7.35 13.56
C PHE A 146 13.50 8.14 13.95
N LEU A 147 14.62 7.47 14.16
CA LEU A 147 15.88 8.10 14.54
C LEU A 147 16.41 9.04 13.44
N SER A 148 16.24 8.67 12.17
CA SER A 148 16.64 9.50 11.05
C SER A 148 15.81 10.79 10.99
N LEU A 149 14.49 10.69 11.06
CA LEU A 149 13.59 11.85 11.07
C LEU A 149 13.84 12.73 12.32
N TYR A 150 13.99 12.11 13.49
CA TYR A 150 14.29 12.83 14.72
C TYR A 150 15.65 13.57 14.64
N GLY A 151 16.69 12.87 14.18
CA GLY A 151 18.04 13.45 14.03
C GLY A 151 18.09 14.61 13.03
N ILE A 152 17.44 14.44 11.87
CA ILE A 152 17.32 15.51 10.86
C ILE A 152 16.55 16.69 11.45
N GLY A 153 15.41 16.44 12.12
CA GLY A 153 14.60 17.47 12.76
C GLY A 153 15.36 18.26 13.80
N GLN A 154 16.06 17.58 14.70
CA GLN A 154 16.91 18.23 15.70
C GLN A 154 17.99 19.11 15.08
N LYS A 155 18.63 18.63 14.00
CA LYS A 155 19.68 19.39 13.30
C LYS A 155 19.11 20.64 12.62
N LEU A 156 17.94 20.52 11.99
CA LEU A 156 17.30 21.65 11.30
C LEU A 156 16.70 22.67 12.25
N ILE A 157 16.15 22.25 13.38
CA ILE A 157 15.46 23.12 14.36
C ILE A 157 16.46 23.82 15.31
N LYS A 158 17.62 23.21 15.59
CA LYS A 158 18.66 23.74 16.50
C LYS A 158 19.45 24.93 15.97
N THR A 159 19.20 25.40 14.76
CA THR A 159 19.84 26.62 14.25
C THR A 159 19.29 27.81 15.01
N ASP A 160 20.11 28.38 15.89
CA ASP A 160 19.73 29.34 16.96
C ASP A 160 19.06 30.64 16.49
N ASN A 161 19.03 30.92 15.19
CA ASN A 161 18.49 32.13 14.58
C ASN A 161 17.19 31.92 13.77
N LEU A 162 16.55 30.76 13.87
CA LEU A 162 15.31 30.51 13.14
C LEU A 162 14.12 31.21 13.81
N SER A 163 13.37 31.99 13.01
CA SER A 163 12.10 32.53 13.43
C SER A 163 11.08 31.42 13.76
N ALA A 164 10.03 31.73 14.52
CA ALA A 164 8.94 30.77 14.80
C ALA A 164 8.33 30.22 13.50
N LEU A 165 8.19 31.06 12.46
CA LEU A 165 7.69 30.66 11.15
C LEU A 165 8.65 29.66 10.47
N SER A 166 9.96 29.87 10.53
CA SER A 166 10.93 28.93 9.94
C SER A 166 10.92 27.58 10.64
N LYS A 167 10.71 27.56 11.97
CA LYS A 167 10.54 26.29 12.72
C LYS A 167 9.28 25.54 12.32
N GLY A 168 8.14 26.25 12.20
CA GLY A 168 6.89 25.66 11.71
C GLY A 168 7.04 25.07 10.33
N LEU A 169 7.62 25.81 9.37
CA LEU A 169 7.88 25.31 8.02
C LEU A 169 8.78 24.09 8.00
N THR A 170 9.80 24.02 8.86
CA THR A 170 10.68 22.86 8.98
C THR A 170 9.90 21.63 9.45
N ILE A 171 9.05 21.79 10.45
CA ILE A 171 8.20 20.70 10.96
C ILE A 171 7.23 20.24 9.87
N SER A 172 6.53 21.18 9.21
CA SER A 172 5.63 20.88 8.09
C SER A 172 6.34 20.11 6.97
N LEU A 173 7.57 20.50 6.61
CA LEU A 173 8.35 19.80 5.59
C LEU A 173 8.69 18.37 6.01
N MET A 174 9.06 18.16 7.28
CA MET A 174 9.34 16.82 7.80
C MET A 174 8.11 15.92 7.79
N ILE A 175 6.95 16.47 8.20
CA ILE A 175 5.67 15.78 8.14
C ILE A 175 5.34 15.43 6.67
N ALA A 176 5.50 16.39 5.76
CA ALA A 176 5.23 16.17 4.33
C ALA A 176 6.13 15.08 3.71
N ILE A 177 7.41 15.01 4.11
CA ILE A 177 8.31 13.94 3.66
C ILE A 177 7.85 12.57 4.20
N GLY A 178 7.50 12.50 5.49
CA GLY A 178 7.01 11.26 6.10
C GLY A 178 5.71 10.76 5.43
N ILE A 179 4.75 11.67 5.24
CA ILE A 179 3.49 11.39 4.55
C ILE A 179 3.75 11.01 3.09
N GLY A 180 4.66 11.68 2.39
CA GLY A 180 4.99 11.34 1.00
C GLY A 180 5.58 9.93 0.85
N LEU A 181 6.40 9.47 1.80
CA LEU A 181 6.90 8.09 1.84
C LEU A 181 5.79 7.08 2.16
N HIS A 182 4.87 7.43 3.08
CA HIS A 182 3.70 6.62 3.38
C HIS A 182 2.80 6.46 2.16
N ASN A 183 2.46 7.55 1.48
CA ASN A 183 1.63 7.55 0.28
C ASN A 183 2.27 6.83 -0.92
N LEU A 184 3.61 6.75 -0.96
CA LEU A 184 4.29 5.88 -1.93
C LEU A 184 3.93 4.41 -1.68
N GLY A 185 3.90 3.96 -0.42
CA GLY A 185 3.46 2.61 -0.05
C GLY A 185 2.01 2.35 -0.44
N GLU A 186 1.11 3.29 -0.17
CA GLU A 186 -0.30 3.22 -0.57
C GLU A 186 -0.47 3.13 -2.09
N GLY A 187 0.26 3.95 -2.83
CA GLY A 187 0.25 3.90 -4.29
C GLY A 187 0.73 2.56 -4.84
N LEU A 188 1.73 1.95 -4.21
CA LEU A 188 2.20 0.60 -4.56
C LEU A 188 1.13 -0.47 -4.24
N ALA A 189 0.44 -0.37 -3.10
CA ALA A 189 -0.63 -1.29 -2.72
C ALA A 189 -1.81 -1.23 -3.72
N VAL A 190 -2.26 -0.01 -4.08
CA VAL A 190 -3.30 0.18 -5.10
C VAL A 190 -2.86 -0.36 -6.45
N GLY A 191 -1.62 -0.06 -6.86
CA GLY A 191 -1.05 -0.56 -8.12
C GLY A 191 -0.98 -2.09 -8.17
N ALA A 192 -0.58 -2.72 -7.08
CA ALA A 192 -0.55 -4.17 -6.95
C ALA A 192 -1.96 -4.78 -7.03
N ALA A 193 -2.95 -4.23 -6.30
CA ALA A 193 -4.33 -4.69 -6.36
C ALA A 193 -4.92 -4.59 -7.77
N ILE A 194 -4.66 -3.49 -8.48
CA ILE A 194 -5.08 -3.31 -9.88
C ILE A 194 -4.38 -4.34 -10.79
N ALA A 195 -3.08 -4.54 -10.62
CA ALA A 195 -2.31 -5.48 -11.44
C ALA A 195 -2.75 -6.93 -11.24
N LEU A 196 -3.25 -7.27 -10.05
CA LEU A 196 -3.81 -8.60 -9.74
C LEU A 196 -5.28 -8.74 -10.19
N GLY A 197 -5.92 -7.69 -10.70
CA GLY A 197 -7.34 -7.71 -11.07
C GLY A 197 -8.31 -7.69 -9.87
N GLU A 198 -7.81 -7.39 -8.67
CA GLU A 198 -8.59 -7.34 -7.42
C GLU A 198 -9.43 -6.06 -7.36
N VAL A 199 -10.52 -6.01 -8.14
CA VAL A 199 -11.36 -4.80 -8.30
C VAL A 199 -11.95 -4.32 -6.99
N ALA A 200 -12.46 -5.23 -6.16
CA ALA A 200 -13.06 -4.88 -4.87
C ALA A 200 -12.00 -4.27 -3.93
N LEU A 201 -10.83 -4.91 -3.82
CA LEU A 201 -9.72 -4.43 -3.00
C LEU A 201 -9.19 -3.09 -3.49
N SER A 202 -8.93 -2.94 -4.79
CA SER A 202 -8.42 -1.69 -5.34
C SER A 202 -9.41 -0.53 -5.14
N THR A 203 -10.72 -0.77 -5.30
CA THR A 203 -11.76 0.23 -5.03
C THR A 203 -11.78 0.64 -3.55
N PHE A 204 -11.72 -0.34 -2.64
CA PHE A 204 -11.66 -0.10 -1.21
C PHE A 204 -10.44 0.74 -0.81
N LEU A 205 -9.25 0.38 -1.31
CA LEU A 205 -8.01 1.11 -1.06
C LEU A 205 -8.08 2.55 -1.60
N ILE A 206 -8.57 2.75 -2.83
CA ILE A 206 -8.72 4.08 -3.44
C ILE A 206 -9.60 4.99 -2.57
N VAL A 207 -10.77 4.51 -2.16
CA VAL A 207 -11.70 5.29 -1.33
C VAL A 207 -11.13 5.54 0.06
N GLY A 208 -10.54 4.51 0.68
CA GLY A 208 -9.92 4.59 2.00
C GLY A 208 -8.79 5.62 2.02
N PHE A 209 -7.84 5.49 1.10
CA PHE A 209 -6.68 6.38 1.02
C PHE A 209 -7.08 7.82 0.66
N ALA A 210 -7.95 8.03 -0.30
CA ALA A 210 -8.45 9.37 -0.62
C ALA A 210 -9.13 10.06 0.59
N THR A 211 -9.81 9.30 1.43
CA THR A 211 -10.49 9.83 2.61
C THR A 211 -9.50 10.29 3.68
N HIS A 212 -8.52 9.46 4.05
CA HIS A 212 -7.60 9.83 5.11
C HIS A 212 -6.51 10.80 4.65
N ASN A 213 -6.08 10.77 3.39
CA ASN A 213 -5.13 11.73 2.82
C ASN A 213 -5.63 13.18 2.90
N THR A 214 -6.95 13.38 2.94
CA THR A 214 -7.52 14.71 3.20
C THR A 214 -7.15 15.21 4.61
N THR A 215 -7.14 14.33 5.62
CA THR A 215 -6.74 14.71 6.99
C THR A 215 -5.24 14.88 7.14
N GLU A 216 -4.43 14.19 6.34
CA GLU A 216 -2.98 14.36 6.29
C GLU A 216 -2.57 15.75 5.80
N GLY A 217 -3.31 16.30 4.83
CA GLY A 217 -3.13 17.68 4.40
C GLY A 217 -3.27 18.69 5.56
N LEU A 218 -4.18 18.43 6.51
CA LEU A 218 -4.32 19.23 7.73
C LEU A 218 -3.10 19.09 8.65
N ALA A 219 -2.55 17.88 8.79
CA ALA A 219 -1.35 17.62 9.59
C ALA A 219 -0.13 18.37 9.06
N ILE A 220 0.03 18.46 7.74
CA ILE A 220 1.12 19.22 7.10
C ILE A 220 0.98 20.72 7.37
N ALA A 221 -0.25 21.25 7.37
CA ALA A 221 -0.50 22.67 7.52
C ALA A 221 -0.50 23.15 8.99
N ALA A 222 -0.60 22.25 9.96
CA ALA A 222 -0.84 22.57 11.37
C ALA A 222 0.34 23.27 12.08
N PRO A 223 1.63 22.92 11.86
CA PRO A 223 2.76 23.59 12.52
C PRO A 223 2.99 25.00 12.04
#